data_9accc6cbe8800c002e5e2f63c58604c9
#
_entry.id   9accc6cbe8800c002e5e2f63c58604c9
#
_cell.length_a   1.000
_cell.length_b   1.000
_cell.length_c   1.000
_cell.angle_alpha   90.00
_cell.angle_beta   90.00
_cell.angle_gamma   90.00
#
_symmetry.space_group_name_H-M   'P 1'
#
loop_
_entity.id
_entity.type
_entity.pdbx_description
1 polymer ?
#
loop_
_entity_poly.entity_id
_entity_poly.type
_entity_poly.pdbx_seq_one_letter_code
_entity_poly.pdbx_strand_id
1 'polypeptide(L)'
;MRWGVEQRLEFIEFRLFWEGAINRADIVDFFGVSVPQASKDLTLYQERAPGNMVYDTRGKRYVAAEKFVLRFLDPDPYVYLAQLRSVAEGTVPAHDSLIAVLPNTDVALTPKRDIDIEVLRNVLDATREGASLDIYYQSMNRSRPDPIWRRITPHAFGYDGFRWHARAYCHLEHKFKDFLLPRILDVGRKEKPGASGDEDWLWNNFFDVVIGPHPDLTESQKKVVAKDYGFEHGNGTLSVRYAMLFYVLKRLGLLGDAAKQSARTQHIVTVNRKETEAALEQAEYQL
;
A
#
# COMPACT_ATOMS: atom_id res chain seq x y z
N MET A 1 -8.99 19.95 12.69
CA MET A 1 -9.86 18.77 12.63
C MET A 1 -10.07 18.31 14.07
N ARG A 2 -11.28 18.32 14.61
CA ARG A 2 -11.52 17.61 15.85
C ARG A 2 -11.33 16.13 15.52
N TRP A 3 -10.22 15.56 15.95
CA TRP A 3 -10.13 14.13 16.11
C TRP A 3 -11.27 13.78 17.03
N GLY A 4 -12.34 13.32 16.43
CA GLY A 4 -13.60 13.33 17.12
C GLY A 4 -13.57 12.32 18.26
N VAL A 5 -14.46 12.48 19.16
CA VAL A 5 -14.76 11.51 20.22
C VAL A 5 -14.84 10.10 19.63
N GLU A 6 -15.43 9.93 18.45
CA GLU A 6 -15.59 8.65 17.77
C GLU A 6 -14.25 7.94 17.52
N GLN A 7 -13.22 8.63 17.09
CA GLN A 7 -11.89 8.01 16.86
C GLN A 7 -11.23 7.54 18.16
N ARG A 8 -11.46 8.26 19.27
CA ARG A 8 -10.97 7.81 20.56
C ARG A 8 -11.77 6.62 21.10
N LEU A 9 -13.07 6.54 20.80
CA LEU A 9 -13.88 5.36 21.11
C LEU A 9 -13.46 4.15 20.27
N GLU A 10 -13.21 4.35 18.99
CA GLU A 10 -12.65 3.34 18.08
C GLU A 10 -11.27 2.84 18.56
N PHE A 11 -10.38 3.74 18.99
CA PHE A 11 -9.09 3.37 19.57
C PHE A 11 -9.25 2.55 20.86
N ILE A 12 -10.16 2.94 21.75
CA ILE A 12 -10.47 2.17 22.96
C ILE A 12 -10.91 0.76 22.58
N GLU A 13 -11.80 0.65 21.60
CA GLU A 13 -12.29 -0.64 21.11
C GLU A 13 -11.21 -1.46 20.42
N PHE A 14 -10.35 -0.82 19.61
CA PHE A 14 -9.18 -1.45 18.99
C PHE A 14 -8.27 -2.13 20.03
N ARG A 15 -7.94 -1.39 21.11
CA ARG A 15 -7.07 -1.88 22.19
C ARG A 15 -7.73 -3.04 22.96
N LEU A 16 -9.03 -2.93 23.26
CA LEU A 16 -9.77 -4.00 23.91
C LEU A 16 -9.88 -5.25 23.03
N PHE A 17 -10.14 -5.07 21.72
CA PHE A 17 -10.33 -6.18 20.79
C PHE A 17 -9.03 -6.93 20.49
N TRP A 18 -7.95 -6.20 20.13
CA TRP A 18 -6.70 -6.83 19.69
C TRP A 18 -5.75 -7.16 20.85
N GLU A 19 -5.75 -6.37 21.92
CA GLU A 19 -4.81 -6.50 23.02
C GLU A 19 -5.45 -6.89 24.36
N GLY A 20 -6.78 -6.93 24.39
CA GLY A 20 -7.56 -7.35 25.56
C GLY A 20 -7.65 -6.33 26.68
N ALA A 21 -6.93 -5.20 26.59
CA ALA A 21 -6.89 -4.20 27.66
C ALA A 21 -6.52 -2.80 27.18
N ILE A 22 -6.96 -1.80 27.95
CA ILE A 22 -6.57 -0.41 27.78
C ILE A 22 -6.49 0.31 29.13
N ASN A 23 -5.60 1.27 29.26
CA ASN A 23 -5.57 2.18 30.39
C ASN A 23 -5.71 3.64 29.95
N ARG A 24 -5.83 4.55 30.91
CA ARG A 24 -6.00 5.98 30.66
C ARG A 24 -4.77 6.60 29.99
N ALA A 25 -3.57 6.14 30.38
CA ALA A 25 -2.32 6.65 29.82
C ALA A 25 -2.23 6.36 28.32
N ASP A 26 -2.72 5.21 27.84
CA ASP A 26 -2.72 4.88 26.42
C ASP A 26 -3.44 5.95 25.56
N ILE A 27 -4.55 6.47 26.08
CA ILE A 27 -5.32 7.53 25.39
C ILE A 27 -4.60 8.88 25.47
N VAL A 28 -4.04 9.20 26.65
CA VAL A 28 -3.27 10.44 26.86
C VAL A 28 -2.06 10.47 25.93
N ASP A 29 -1.30 9.39 25.90
CA ASP A 29 -0.04 9.29 25.16
C ASP A 29 -0.28 9.31 23.65
N PHE A 30 -1.31 8.59 23.16
CA PHE A 30 -1.59 8.51 21.73
C PHE A 30 -2.24 9.79 21.17
N PHE A 31 -3.22 10.37 21.87
CA PHE A 31 -3.96 11.54 21.37
C PHE A 31 -3.47 12.88 21.90
N GLY A 32 -2.53 12.91 22.85
CA GLY A 32 -2.08 14.14 23.49
C GLY A 32 -3.18 14.85 24.30
N VAL A 33 -4.22 14.13 24.75
CA VAL A 33 -5.34 14.70 25.50
C VAL A 33 -5.04 14.74 26.99
N SER A 34 -5.78 15.57 27.74
CA SER A 34 -5.63 15.65 29.20
C SER A 34 -6.16 14.38 29.89
N VAL A 35 -5.62 14.07 31.07
CA VAL A 35 -6.10 12.95 31.91
C VAL A 35 -7.61 13.02 32.21
N PRO A 36 -8.22 14.18 32.52
CA PRO A 36 -9.67 14.29 32.65
C PRO A 36 -10.43 13.95 31.38
N GLN A 37 -9.89 14.33 30.19
CA GLN A 37 -10.52 14.01 28.90
C GLN A 37 -10.47 12.50 28.63
N ALA A 38 -9.32 11.86 28.82
CA ALA A 38 -9.20 10.41 28.64
C ALA A 38 -10.13 9.63 29.58
N SER A 39 -10.33 10.13 30.82
CA SER A 39 -11.31 9.55 31.75
C SER A 39 -12.74 9.67 31.26
N LYS A 40 -13.11 10.84 30.69
CA LYS A 40 -14.43 11.05 30.08
C LYS A 40 -14.67 10.14 28.89
N ASP A 41 -13.64 9.94 28.06
CA ASP A 41 -13.73 9.06 26.89
C ASP A 41 -13.93 7.60 27.28
N LEU A 42 -13.24 7.11 28.33
CA LEU A 42 -13.48 5.77 28.88
C LEU A 42 -14.89 5.62 29.46
N THR A 43 -15.39 6.64 30.19
CA THR A 43 -16.76 6.64 30.72
C THR A 43 -17.77 6.63 29.56
N LEU A 44 -17.56 7.47 28.55
CA LEU A 44 -18.44 7.54 27.39
C LEU A 44 -18.45 6.22 26.61
N TYR A 45 -17.28 5.55 26.50
CA TYR A 45 -17.23 4.23 25.88
C TYR A 45 -18.07 3.22 26.66
N GLN A 46 -18.01 3.20 28.02
CA GLN A 46 -18.83 2.33 28.85
C GLN A 46 -20.33 2.59 28.68
N GLU A 47 -20.70 3.86 28.54
CA GLU A 47 -22.10 4.26 28.30
C GLU A 47 -22.62 3.80 26.94
N ARG A 48 -21.81 3.92 25.89
CA ARG A 48 -22.19 3.59 24.52
C ARG A 48 -22.02 2.11 24.16
N ALA A 49 -21.12 1.41 24.85
CA ALA A 49 -20.83 -0.01 24.70
C ALA A 49 -20.92 -0.73 26.08
N PRO A 50 -22.12 -0.75 26.69
CA PRO A 50 -22.27 -1.29 28.05
C PRO A 50 -21.91 -2.78 28.07
N GLY A 51 -21.09 -3.15 29.08
CA GLY A 51 -20.65 -4.53 29.27
C GLY A 51 -19.44 -4.95 28.42
N ASN A 52 -18.87 -4.07 27.61
CA ASN A 52 -17.69 -4.38 26.78
C ASN A 52 -16.37 -4.39 27.57
N MET A 53 -16.29 -3.68 28.68
CA MET A 53 -15.08 -3.66 29.49
C MET A 53 -15.35 -3.67 30.99
N VAL A 54 -14.40 -4.23 31.74
CA VAL A 54 -14.41 -4.31 33.20
C VAL A 54 -13.10 -3.74 33.73
N TYR A 55 -13.17 -3.02 34.85
CA TYR A 55 -11.95 -2.49 35.48
C TYR A 55 -11.22 -3.56 36.28
N ASP A 56 -10.01 -3.89 35.89
CA ASP A 56 -9.09 -4.74 36.64
C ASP A 56 -8.33 -3.88 37.67
N THR A 57 -8.70 -4.02 38.94
CA THR A 57 -8.08 -3.25 40.04
C THR A 57 -6.62 -3.63 40.31
N ARG A 58 -6.22 -4.87 39.99
CA ARG A 58 -4.83 -5.33 40.15
C ARG A 58 -3.93 -4.79 39.07
N GLY A 59 -4.39 -4.90 37.81
CA GLY A 59 -3.69 -4.39 36.64
C GLY A 59 -3.85 -2.89 36.43
N LYS A 60 -4.74 -2.22 37.18
CA LYS A 60 -5.07 -0.78 37.04
C LYS A 60 -5.42 -0.39 35.60
N ARG A 61 -6.16 -1.23 34.91
CA ARG A 61 -6.55 -1.08 33.51
C ARG A 61 -7.97 -1.60 33.29
N TYR A 62 -8.58 -1.20 32.19
CA TYR A 62 -9.80 -1.82 31.69
C TYR A 62 -9.43 -3.02 30.83
N VAL A 63 -10.14 -4.12 31.02
CA VAL A 63 -9.99 -5.36 30.25
C VAL A 63 -11.27 -5.65 29.47
N ALA A 64 -11.13 -6.26 28.30
CA ALA A 64 -12.25 -6.69 27.52
C ALA A 64 -13.12 -7.69 28.31
N ALA A 65 -14.41 -7.50 28.29
CA ALA A 65 -15.36 -8.39 28.96
C ALA A 65 -15.58 -9.66 28.11
N GLU A 66 -16.03 -10.74 28.76
CA GLU A 66 -16.29 -12.04 28.10
C GLU A 66 -17.33 -11.91 26.97
N LYS A 67 -18.31 -11.03 27.13
CA LYS A 67 -19.37 -10.75 26.15
C LYS A 67 -19.10 -9.47 25.35
N PHE A 68 -17.87 -9.31 24.88
CA PHE A 68 -17.46 -8.16 24.09
C PHE A 68 -18.17 -8.10 22.74
N VAL A 69 -18.71 -6.93 22.37
CA VAL A 69 -19.43 -6.70 21.11
C VAL A 69 -18.88 -5.43 20.43
N LEU A 70 -18.41 -5.55 19.22
CA LEU A 70 -17.95 -4.43 18.40
C LEU A 70 -19.05 -3.39 18.15
N ARG A 71 -18.71 -2.10 18.31
CA ARG A 71 -19.62 -0.95 18.16
C ARG A 71 -19.03 0.16 17.30
N PHE A 72 -17.74 0.38 17.39
CA PHE A 72 -17.02 1.50 16.77
C PHE A 72 -15.97 1.03 15.80
N LEU A 73 -15.39 -0.14 16.01
CA LEU A 73 -14.34 -0.73 15.20
C LEU A 73 -14.92 -1.71 14.18
N ASP A 74 -14.50 -1.56 12.92
CA ASP A 74 -14.62 -2.62 11.90
C ASP A 74 -13.23 -3.28 11.76
N PRO A 75 -12.99 -4.43 12.44
CA PRO A 75 -11.65 -5.00 12.54
C PRO A 75 -11.23 -5.66 11.25
N ASP A 76 -10.14 -5.19 10.68
CA ASP A 76 -9.48 -5.78 9.51
C ASP A 76 -8.10 -6.33 9.91
N PRO A 77 -7.87 -7.66 9.85
CA PRO A 77 -6.57 -8.26 10.10
C PRO A 77 -5.47 -7.71 9.20
N TYR A 78 -5.80 -7.36 7.94
CA TYR A 78 -4.84 -6.78 7.02
C TYR A 78 -4.35 -5.41 7.49
N VAL A 79 -5.24 -4.57 7.99
CA VAL A 79 -4.90 -3.25 8.55
C VAL A 79 -4.00 -3.39 9.78
N TYR A 80 -4.33 -4.32 10.69
CA TYR A 80 -3.49 -4.60 11.85
C TYR A 80 -2.08 -5.04 11.45
N LEU A 81 -1.96 -6.04 10.56
CA LEU A 81 -0.69 -6.57 10.09
C LEU A 81 0.10 -5.53 9.25
N ALA A 82 -0.57 -4.65 8.52
CA ALA A 82 0.08 -3.55 7.80
C ALA A 82 0.73 -2.53 8.76
N GLN A 83 0.07 -2.19 9.88
CA GLN A 83 0.66 -1.35 10.91
C GLN A 83 1.87 -2.02 11.56
N LEU A 84 1.75 -3.30 11.93
CA LEU A 84 2.84 -4.08 12.51
C LEU A 84 4.06 -4.11 11.58
N ARG A 85 3.83 -4.34 10.28
CA ARG A 85 4.88 -4.29 9.26
C ARG A 85 5.51 -2.91 9.17
N SER A 86 4.72 -1.84 9.17
CA SER A 86 5.24 -0.46 9.05
C SER A 86 6.15 -0.09 10.22
N VAL A 87 5.85 -0.58 11.43
CA VAL A 87 6.72 -0.40 12.60
C VAL A 87 8.00 -1.24 12.45
N ALA A 88 7.89 -2.50 12.02
CA ALA A 88 9.05 -3.38 11.83
C ALA A 88 9.99 -2.88 10.72
N GLU A 89 9.45 -2.28 9.65
CA GLU A 89 10.20 -1.60 8.58
C GLU A 89 10.82 -0.26 9.03
N GLY A 90 10.41 0.26 10.20
CA GLY A 90 10.85 1.56 10.72
C GLY A 90 10.30 2.76 9.93
N THR A 91 9.18 2.59 9.21
CA THR A 91 8.49 3.66 8.49
C THR A 91 7.54 4.44 9.40
N VAL A 92 7.04 3.79 10.46
CA VAL A 92 6.22 4.38 11.51
C VAL A 92 6.91 4.14 12.85
N PRO A 93 7.15 5.18 13.67
CA PRO A 93 7.64 5.01 15.03
C PRO A 93 6.65 4.19 15.88
N ALA A 94 7.17 3.37 16.80
CA ALA A 94 6.33 2.50 17.64
C ALA A 94 5.26 3.28 18.44
N HIS A 95 5.57 4.50 18.89
CA HIS A 95 4.67 5.34 19.66
C HIS A 95 3.54 5.99 18.82
N ASP A 96 3.68 6.00 17.50
CA ASP A 96 2.65 6.48 16.57
C ASP A 96 1.75 5.34 16.06
N SER A 97 2.02 4.09 16.49
CA SER A 97 1.19 2.94 16.15
C SER A 97 -0.01 2.82 17.08
N LEU A 98 -1.15 2.35 16.54
CA LEU A 98 -2.31 1.95 17.36
C LEU A 98 -1.98 0.76 18.27
N ILE A 99 -0.96 -0.04 17.93
CA ILE A 99 -0.54 -1.24 18.63
C ILE A 99 0.42 -0.82 19.76
N ALA A 100 0.05 -1.07 21.02
CA ALA A 100 0.94 -0.77 22.15
C ALA A 100 1.89 -1.92 22.48
N VAL A 101 1.38 -3.15 22.43
CA VAL A 101 2.18 -4.34 22.69
C VAL A 101 2.55 -4.99 21.37
N LEU A 102 3.71 -4.56 20.83
CA LEU A 102 4.22 -5.12 19.59
C LEU A 102 4.70 -6.56 19.83
N PRO A 103 4.17 -7.54 19.10
CA PRO A 103 4.73 -8.88 19.11
C PRO A 103 6.13 -8.88 18.50
N ASN A 104 6.95 -9.87 18.82
CA ASN A 104 8.24 -10.05 18.16
C ASN A 104 8.01 -10.25 16.66
N THR A 105 8.50 -9.30 15.86
CA THR A 105 8.19 -9.21 14.42
C THR A 105 9.44 -8.89 13.64
N ASP A 106 9.65 -9.59 12.55
CA ASP A 106 10.68 -9.29 11.56
C ASP A 106 10.07 -9.22 10.17
N VAL A 107 10.73 -8.52 9.26
CA VAL A 107 10.29 -8.35 7.87
C VAL A 107 11.46 -8.63 6.92
N ALA A 108 11.16 -9.20 5.76
CA ALA A 108 12.13 -9.33 4.69
C ALA A 108 12.49 -7.92 4.18
N LEU A 109 13.59 -7.38 4.69
CA LEU A 109 14.02 -6.02 4.40
C LEU A 109 14.34 -5.84 2.92
N THR A 110 13.82 -4.78 2.34
CA THR A 110 14.28 -4.27 1.04
C THR A 110 15.21 -3.08 1.26
N PRO A 111 16.31 -2.95 0.47
CA PRO A 111 17.18 -1.79 0.59
C PRO A 111 16.38 -0.48 0.43
N LYS A 112 16.51 0.42 1.39
CA LYS A 112 15.95 1.77 1.26
C LYS A 112 16.60 2.46 0.08
N ARG A 113 15.77 3.08 -0.76
CA ARG A 113 16.24 3.87 -1.89
C ARG A 113 16.33 5.31 -1.48
N ASP A 114 17.47 5.90 -1.70
CA ASP A 114 17.68 7.31 -1.46
C ASP A 114 16.96 8.14 -2.54
N ILE A 115 16.10 9.06 -2.09
CA ILE A 115 15.39 10.01 -2.95
C ILE A 115 15.68 11.39 -2.37
N ASP A 116 16.26 12.25 -3.15
CA ASP A 116 16.50 13.63 -2.75
C ASP A 116 15.18 14.34 -2.43
N ILE A 117 15.14 15.05 -1.31
CA ILE A 117 13.93 15.71 -0.80
C ILE A 117 13.45 16.79 -1.77
N GLU A 118 14.37 17.58 -2.33
CA GLU A 118 14.03 18.65 -3.26
C GLU A 118 13.52 18.08 -4.59
N VAL A 119 14.13 16.97 -5.07
CA VAL A 119 13.61 16.24 -6.22
C VAL A 119 12.17 15.81 -5.99
N LEU A 120 11.89 15.13 -4.87
CA LEU A 120 10.54 14.66 -4.57
C LEU A 120 9.53 15.82 -4.47
N ARG A 121 9.89 16.91 -3.78
CA ARG A 121 9.03 18.10 -3.64
C ARG A 121 8.70 18.71 -4.99
N ASN A 122 9.70 18.92 -5.85
CA ASN A 122 9.49 19.51 -7.18
C ASN A 122 8.63 18.62 -8.08
N VAL A 123 8.81 17.30 -8.05
CA VAL A 123 7.97 16.36 -8.81
C VAL A 123 6.53 16.36 -8.29
N LEU A 124 6.34 16.39 -6.96
CA LEU A 124 5.00 16.49 -6.36
C LEU A 124 4.31 17.80 -6.73
N ASP A 125 5.02 18.92 -6.68
CA ASP A 125 4.47 20.24 -7.03
C ASP A 125 4.13 20.31 -8.52
N ALA A 126 5.00 19.85 -9.40
CA ALA A 126 4.72 19.77 -10.84
C ALA A 126 3.48 18.90 -11.14
N THR A 127 3.33 17.77 -10.43
CA THR A 127 2.16 16.90 -10.56
C THR A 127 0.87 17.59 -10.13
N ARG A 128 0.88 18.32 -8.99
CA ARG A 128 -0.29 19.05 -8.46
C ARG A 128 -0.70 20.22 -9.35
N GLU A 129 0.29 20.92 -9.88
CA GLU A 129 0.09 22.10 -10.76
C GLU A 129 -0.23 21.69 -12.20
N GLY A 130 -0.10 20.42 -12.57
CA GLY A 130 -0.19 19.96 -13.96
C GLY A 130 0.89 20.58 -14.85
N ALA A 131 2.07 20.89 -14.29
CA ALA A 131 3.16 21.54 -14.97
C ALA A 131 4.19 20.56 -15.50
N SER A 132 4.98 20.97 -16.49
CA SER A 132 6.19 20.24 -16.87
C SER A 132 7.37 20.62 -15.97
N LEU A 133 8.34 19.72 -15.85
CA LEU A 133 9.55 19.86 -15.06
C LEU A 133 10.75 19.34 -15.83
N ASP A 134 11.84 20.10 -15.86
CA ASP A 134 13.12 19.61 -16.35
C ASP A 134 13.76 18.74 -15.27
N ILE A 135 14.18 17.53 -15.64
CA ILE A 135 14.86 16.59 -14.76
C ILE A 135 16.19 16.14 -15.38
N TYR A 136 17.23 16.04 -14.55
CA TYR A 136 18.48 15.37 -14.91
C TYR A 136 18.37 13.91 -14.54
N TYR A 137 18.23 13.02 -15.53
CA TYR A 137 17.78 11.64 -15.33
C TYR A 137 18.76 10.60 -15.86
N GLN A 138 19.11 9.62 -15.02
CA GLN A 138 19.86 8.42 -15.40
C GLN A 138 18.94 7.32 -15.90
N SER A 139 18.96 7.09 -17.20
CA SER A 139 18.32 5.91 -17.81
C SER A 139 19.22 4.68 -17.69
N MET A 140 18.63 3.47 -17.67
CA MET A 140 19.39 2.22 -17.81
C MET A 140 19.39 1.71 -19.25
N ASN A 141 18.98 2.53 -20.21
CA ASN A 141 19.05 2.18 -21.61
C ASN A 141 20.51 2.23 -22.09
N ARG A 142 20.97 1.16 -22.73
CA ARG A 142 22.34 1.06 -23.25
C ARG A 142 22.67 2.12 -24.29
N SER A 143 21.69 2.61 -25.05
CA SER A 143 21.89 3.69 -26.03
C SER A 143 22.10 5.07 -25.40
N ARG A 144 21.84 5.20 -24.08
CA ARG A 144 22.00 6.45 -23.33
C ARG A 144 22.63 6.13 -21.98
N PRO A 145 23.94 5.85 -21.95
CA PRO A 145 24.63 5.41 -20.75
C PRO A 145 24.80 6.51 -19.72
N ASP A 146 24.81 7.77 -20.14
CA ASP A 146 25.00 8.93 -19.26
C ASP A 146 23.65 9.60 -18.93
N PRO A 147 23.55 10.28 -17.78
CA PRO A 147 22.36 11.05 -17.44
C PRO A 147 22.23 12.27 -18.37
N ILE A 148 21.00 12.59 -18.72
CA ILE A 148 20.70 13.74 -19.58
C ILE A 148 19.55 14.55 -19.00
N TRP A 149 19.56 15.85 -19.29
CA TRP A 149 18.41 16.70 -19.06
C TRP A 149 17.27 16.32 -20.00
N ARG A 150 16.08 16.18 -19.43
CA ARG A 150 14.85 15.98 -20.19
C ARG A 150 13.66 16.61 -19.50
N ARG A 151 12.72 17.08 -20.28
CA ARG A 151 11.45 17.62 -19.77
C ARG A 151 10.44 16.51 -19.65
N ILE A 152 9.75 16.47 -18.53
CA ILE A 152 8.61 15.58 -18.27
C ILE A 152 7.40 16.37 -17.76
N THR A 153 6.19 15.89 -18.03
CA THR A 153 4.96 16.37 -17.39
C THR A 153 4.44 15.24 -16.49
N PRO A 154 4.77 15.25 -15.19
CA PRO A 154 4.32 14.21 -14.27
C PRO A 154 2.84 14.39 -13.96
N HIS A 155 2.07 13.30 -13.87
CA HIS A 155 0.65 13.34 -13.55
C HIS A 155 0.23 12.31 -12.48
N ALA A 156 1.05 11.29 -12.20
CA ALA A 156 0.71 10.26 -11.24
C ALA A 156 1.95 9.61 -10.63
N PHE A 157 1.74 8.83 -9.56
CA PHE A 157 2.77 8.01 -8.92
C PHE A 157 2.33 6.55 -8.92
N GLY A 158 3.25 5.66 -9.30
CA GLY A 158 3.09 4.21 -9.23
C GLY A 158 4.07 3.60 -8.22
N TYR A 159 3.62 2.62 -7.46
CA TYR A 159 4.47 1.81 -6.59
C TYR A 159 4.44 0.34 -7.03
N ASP A 160 5.59 -0.21 -7.36
CA ASP A 160 5.71 -1.58 -7.89
C ASP A 160 5.85 -2.64 -6.78
N GLY A 161 5.69 -2.22 -5.53
CA GLY A 161 5.94 -3.05 -4.34
C GLY A 161 7.37 -2.96 -3.81
N PHE A 162 8.24 -2.27 -4.55
CA PHE A 162 9.65 -2.09 -4.21
C PHE A 162 10.17 -0.68 -4.53
N ARG A 163 9.60 0.00 -5.54
CA ARG A 163 10.08 1.28 -6.04
C ARG A 163 8.93 2.21 -6.36
N TRP A 164 9.16 3.49 -6.11
CA TRP A 164 8.27 4.58 -6.54
C TRP A 164 8.67 5.11 -7.91
N HIS A 165 7.69 5.27 -8.78
CA HIS A 165 7.80 5.84 -10.11
C HIS A 165 6.94 7.09 -10.21
N ALA A 166 7.45 8.14 -10.85
CA ALA A 166 6.63 9.21 -11.38
C ALA A 166 6.17 8.81 -12.79
N ARG A 167 4.87 8.68 -13.01
CA ARG A 167 4.28 8.51 -14.33
C ARG A 167 4.18 9.85 -15.00
N ALA A 168 4.78 10.03 -16.17
CA ALA A 168 4.90 11.32 -16.82
C ALA A 168 4.92 11.22 -18.34
N TYR A 169 4.43 12.27 -19.02
CA TYR A 169 4.72 12.47 -20.43
C TYR A 169 6.17 12.92 -20.62
N CYS A 170 6.91 12.21 -21.44
CA CYS A 170 8.28 12.53 -21.80
C CYS A 170 8.30 13.40 -23.06
N HIS A 171 8.68 14.67 -22.95
CA HIS A 171 8.75 15.58 -24.10
C HIS A 171 9.83 15.17 -25.12
N LEU A 172 10.88 14.46 -24.67
CA LEU A 172 11.95 14.00 -25.57
C LEU A 172 11.51 12.80 -26.43
N GLU A 173 10.67 11.93 -25.89
CA GLU A 173 10.26 10.70 -26.57
C GLU A 173 8.78 10.74 -27.01
N HIS A 174 8.08 11.84 -26.70
CA HIS A 174 6.68 12.09 -27.06
C HIS A 174 5.73 10.97 -26.63
N LYS A 175 5.94 10.40 -25.42
CA LYS A 175 5.11 9.32 -24.87
C LYS A 175 5.10 9.33 -23.35
N PHE A 176 4.10 8.69 -22.75
CA PHE A 176 4.02 8.47 -21.31
C PHE A 176 4.97 7.36 -20.87
N LYS A 177 5.69 7.59 -19.77
CA LYS A 177 6.70 6.67 -19.24
C LYS A 177 6.75 6.75 -17.71
N ASP A 178 7.36 5.72 -17.11
CA ASP A 178 7.67 5.69 -15.70
C ASP A 178 9.12 6.18 -15.46
N PHE A 179 9.27 7.13 -14.56
CA PHE A 179 10.54 7.66 -14.13
C PHE A 179 10.78 7.27 -12.67
N LEU A 180 11.81 6.46 -12.42
CA LEU A 180 12.19 6.08 -11.07
C LEU A 180 12.72 7.31 -10.31
N LEU A 181 12.07 7.66 -9.19
CA LEU A 181 12.44 8.83 -8.39
C LEU A 181 13.93 8.85 -8.00
N PRO A 182 14.55 7.74 -7.52
CA PRO A 182 15.97 7.75 -7.16
C PRO A 182 16.95 7.94 -8.34
N ARG A 183 16.45 7.97 -9.57
CA ARG A 183 17.25 8.20 -10.78
C ARG A 183 17.14 9.62 -11.33
N ILE A 184 16.35 10.44 -10.70
CA ILE A 184 16.32 11.89 -10.93
C ILE A 184 17.42 12.47 -10.06
N LEU A 185 18.49 12.94 -10.70
CA LEU A 185 19.71 13.40 -10.03
C LEU A 185 19.64 14.90 -9.73
N ASP A 186 18.81 15.63 -10.48
CA ASP A 186 18.60 17.06 -10.29
C ASP A 186 17.29 17.49 -10.96
N VAL A 187 16.77 18.64 -10.60
CA VAL A 187 15.56 19.25 -11.13
C VAL A 187 15.81 20.67 -11.59
N GLY A 188 15.20 21.06 -12.69
CA GLY A 188 15.34 22.37 -13.29
C GLY A 188 14.04 23.18 -13.28
N ARG A 189 13.73 23.81 -14.41
CA ARG A 189 12.60 24.73 -14.53
C ARG A 189 11.26 24.00 -14.66
N LYS A 190 10.24 24.60 -14.06
CA LYS A 190 8.83 24.26 -14.35
C LYS A 190 8.33 25.12 -15.51
N GLU A 191 7.56 24.51 -16.43
CA GLU A 191 6.94 25.18 -17.55
C GLU A 191 5.57 24.60 -17.89
N LYS A 192 4.99 25.00 -19.01
CA LYS A 192 3.71 24.49 -19.48
C LYS A 192 3.74 22.97 -19.74
N PRO A 193 2.64 22.24 -19.52
CA PRO A 193 2.56 20.82 -19.79
C PRO A 193 2.70 20.50 -21.27
N GLY A 194 3.20 19.29 -21.58
CA GLY A 194 3.25 18.76 -22.96
C GLY A 194 2.03 17.94 -23.32
N ALA A 195 1.43 17.28 -22.32
CA ALA A 195 0.21 16.48 -22.46
C ALA A 195 -0.52 16.41 -21.12
N SER A 196 -1.82 16.20 -21.14
CA SER A 196 -2.63 15.92 -19.96
C SER A 196 -2.50 14.46 -19.52
N GLY A 197 -2.57 14.20 -18.20
CA GLY A 197 -2.66 12.84 -17.68
C GLY A 197 -3.86 12.05 -18.20
N ASP A 198 -4.93 12.73 -18.63
CA ASP A 198 -6.11 12.11 -19.25
C ASP A 198 -5.78 11.45 -20.61
N GLU A 199 -4.71 11.88 -21.26
CA GLU A 199 -4.22 11.32 -22.51
C GLU A 199 -3.39 10.04 -22.30
N ASP A 200 -3.01 9.71 -21.06
CA ASP A 200 -2.26 8.49 -20.76
C ASP A 200 -3.18 7.27 -20.77
N TRP A 201 -3.35 6.69 -21.94
CA TRP A 201 -4.22 5.53 -22.12
C TRP A 201 -3.82 4.37 -21.20
N LEU A 202 -2.53 4.06 -21.07
CA LEU A 202 -2.05 2.96 -20.21
C LEU A 202 -2.36 3.16 -18.73
N TRP A 203 -2.36 4.41 -18.27
CA TRP A 203 -2.70 4.73 -16.89
C TRP A 203 -4.22 4.73 -16.64
N ASN A 204 -4.99 5.19 -17.62
CA ASN A 204 -6.43 5.39 -17.46
C ASN A 204 -7.27 4.14 -17.80
N ASN A 205 -6.66 3.12 -18.40
CA ASN A 205 -7.35 1.87 -18.72
C ASN A 205 -6.85 0.71 -17.86
N PHE A 206 -7.75 -0.26 -17.66
CA PHE A 206 -7.52 -1.41 -16.80
C PHE A 206 -7.64 -2.70 -17.62
N PHE A 207 -6.89 -3.70 -17.19
CA PHE A 207 -6.98 -5.07 -17.66
C PHE A 207 -7.28 -6.00 -16.48
N ASP A 208 -8.17 -6.95 -16.70
CA ASP A 208 -8.56 -7.93 -15.70
C ASP A 208 -7.70 -9.19 -15.82
N VAL A 209 -6.74 -9.31 -14.90
CA VAL A 209 -5.94 -10.53 -14.76
C VAL A 209 -6.73 -11.54 -13.94
N VAL A 210 -7.09 -12.67 -14.56
CA VAL A 210 -7.74 -13.77 -13.85
C VAL A 210 -6.68 -14.70 -13.27
N ILE A 211 -6.69 -14.87 -11.96
CA ILE A 211 -5.72 -15.66 -11.20
C ILE A 211 -6.43 -16.84 -10.58
N GLY A 212 -5.82 -18.01 -10.64
CA GLY A 212 -6.32 -19.22 -10.01
C GLY A 212 -5.23 -20.06 -9.36
N PRO A 213 -5.59 -21.09 -8.58
CA PRO A 213 -4.63 -22.02 -8.00
C PRO A 213 -3.87 -22.79 -9.07
N HIS A 214 -2.62 -23.12 -8.77
CA HIS A 214 -1.76 -23.89 -9.67
C HIS A 214 -2.40 -25.25 -10.02
N PRO A 215 -2.37 -25.69 -11.29
CA PRO A 215 -3.06 -26.91 -11.74
C PRO A 215 -2.57 -28.18 -11.04
N ASP A 216 -1.29 -28.27 -10.68
CA ASP A 216 -0.69 -29.44 -10.03
C ASP A 216 -0.99 -29.56 -8.53
N LEU A 217 -1.69 -28.61 -7.94
CA LEU A 217 -2.17 -28.70 -6.56
C LEU A 217 -3.32 -29.71 -6.47
N THR A 218 -3.40 -30.45 -5.35
CA THR A 218 -4.56 -31.29 -5.05
C THR A 218 -5.82 -30.44 -4.84
N GLU A 219 -6.99 -31.01 -4.99
CA GLU A 219 -8.26 -30.29 -4.82
C GLU A 219 -8.38 -29.64 -3.41
N SER A 220 -7.85 -30.30 -2.37
CA SER A 220 -7.81 -29.74 -1.03
C SER A 220 -6.90 -28.50 -0.97
N GLN A 221 -5.72 -28.57 -1.59
CA GLN A 221 -4.77 -27.45 -1.64
C GLN A 221 -5.32 -26.29 -2.47
N LYS A 222 -5.97 -26.54 -3.60
CA LYS A 222 -6.64 -25.50 -4.42
C LYS A 222 -7.68 -24.74 -3.63
N LYS A 223 -8.51 -25.42 -2.81
CA LYS A 223 -9.49 -24.79 -1.93
C LYS A 223 -8.84 -23.87 -0.91
N VAL A 224 -7.72 -24.29 -0.32
CA VAL A 224 -6.99 -23.49 0.67
C VAL A 224 -6.36 -22.26 0.00
N VAL A 225 -5.70 -22.43 -1.16
CA VAL A 225 -5.13 -21.32 -1.93
C VAL A 225 -6.21 -20.32 -2.36
N ALA A 226 -7.35 -20.80 -2.86
CA ALA A 226 -8.46 -19.93 -3.23
C ALA A 226 -8.95 -19.10 -2.02
N LYS A 227 -9.11 -19.72 -0.85
CA LYS A 227 -9.47 -19.03 0.38
C LYS A 227 -8.42 -18.01 0.81
N ASP A 228 -7.14 -18.36 0.72
CA ASP A 228 -6.00 -17.50 1.11
C ASP A 228 -5.97 -16.20 0.29
N TYR A 229 -6.27 -16.29 -0.99
CA TYR A 229 -6.35 -15.14 -1.90
C TYR A 229 -7.75 -14.49 -1.97
N GLY A 230 -8.74 -14.96 -1.20
CA GLY A 230 -10.10 -14.44 -1.23
C GLY A 230 -10.88 -14.75 -2.50
N PHE A 231 -10.57 -15.85 -3.19
CA PHE A 231 -11.27 -16.27 -4.41
C PHE A 231 -12.56 -17.03 -4.06
N GLU A 232 -13.71 -16.41 -4.29
CA GLU A 232 -15.01 -17.00 -3.92
C GLU A 232 -15.37 -18.28 -4.71
N HIS A 233 -14.95 -18.36 -5.98
CA HIS A 233 -15.31 -19.43 -6.92
C HIS A 233 -14.08 -20.16 -7.49
N GLY A 234 -13.02 -20.27 -6.73
CA GLY A 234 -11.79 -20.94 -7.13
C GLY A 234 -10.80 -20.09 -7.93
N ASN A 235 -11.27 -19.03 -8.61
CA ASN A 235 -10.44 -18.03 -9.29
C ASN A 235 -10.82 -16.64 -8.81
N GLY A 236 -9.87 -15.70 -8.88
CA GLY A 236 -10.10 -14.29 -8.61
C GLY A 236 -9.70 -13.41 -9.78
N THR A 237 -10.31 -12.24 -9.86
CA THR A 237 -9.98 -11.23 -10.87
C THR A 237 -9.30 -10.05 -10.19
N LEU A 238 -8.14 -9.67 -10.72
CA LEU A 238 -7.40 -8.50 -10.30
C LEU A 238 -7.42 -7.46 -11.43
N SER A 239 -8.18 -6.37 -11.23
CA SER A 239 -8.24 -5.27 -12.17
C SER A 239 -7.02 -4.38 -12.02
N VAL A 240 -6.17 -4.33 -13.05
CA VAL A 240 -4.85 -3.70 -13.02
C VAL A 240 -4.75 -2.67 -14.14
N ARG A 241 -4.23 -1.46 -13.83
CA ARG A 241 -3.90 -0.50 -14.89
C ARG A 241 -2.88 -1.09 -15.84
N TYR A 242 -3.04 -0.87 -17.14
CA TYR A 242 -2.06 -1.35 -18.14
C TYR A 242 -0.64 -0.87 -17.79
N ALA A 243 -0.46 0.36 -17.34
CA ALA A 243 0.83 0.90 -16.93
C ALA A 243 1.48 0.14 -15.76
N MET A 244 0.69 -0.57 -14.95
CA MET A 244 1.16 -1.33 -13.79
C MET A 244 1.20 -2.85 -14.03
N LEU A 245 0.71 -3.32 -15.18
CA LEU A 245 0.51 -4.75 -15.45
C LEU A 245 1.81 -5.56 -15.32
N PHE A 246 2.89 -5.09 -15.94
CA PHE A 246 4.20 -5.74 -15.84
C PHE A 246 4.67 -5.88 -14.38
N TYR A 247 4.51 -4.83 -13.58
CA TYR A 247 4.96 -4.82 -12.19
C TYR A 247 4.17 -5.78 -11.31
N VAL A 248 2.85 -5.84 -11.51
CA VAL A 248 1.96 -6.76 -10.79
C VAL A 248 2.29 -8.20 -11.13
N LEU A 249 2.38 -8.54 -12.42
CA LEU A 249 2.73 -9.89 -12.85
C LEU A 249 4.11 -10.32 -12.34
N LYS A 250 5.10 -9.42 -12.41
CA LYS A 250 6.44 -9.65 -11.87
C LYS A 250 6.42 -9.93 -10.37
N ARG A 251 5.69 -9.12 -9.60
CA ARG A 251 5.60 -9.23 -8.14
C ARG A 251 4.94 -10.54 -7.71
N LEU A 252 3.95 -11.01 -8.47
CA LEU A 252 3.22 -12.24 -8.19
C LEU A 252 3.90 -13.49 -8.77
N GLY A 253 5.04 -13.35 -9.48
CA GLY A 253 5.70 -14.47 -10.15
C GLY A 253 4.94 -15.00 -11.36
N LEU A 254 4.08 -14.16 -11.97
CA LEU A 254 3.18 -14.52 -13.08
C LEU A 254 3.72 -14.10 -14.46
N LEU A 255 4.95 -13.55 -14.55
CA LEU A 255 5.60 -13.32 -15.83
C LEU A 255 5.98 -14.66 -16.47
N GLY A 256 5.61 -14.86 -17.73
CA GLY A 256 5.82 -16.11 -18.44
C GLY A 256 4.84 -17.22 -17.99
N ASP A 257 5.28 -18.47 -18.10
CA ASP A 257 4.44 -19.64 -17.80
C ASP A 257 4.57 -20.09 -16.36
N ALA A 258 3.80 -19.50 -15.46
CA ALA A 258 3.79 -19.84 -14.05
C ALA A 258 3.38 -21.32 -13.81
N ALA A 259 2.56 -21.91 -14.70
CA ALA A 259 2.15 -23.31 -14.59
C ALA A 259 3.30 -24.31 -14.85
N LYS A 260 4.43 -23.85 -15.40
CA LYS A 260 5.65 -24.65 -15.54
C LYS A 260 6.57 -24.60 -14.31
N GLN A 261 6.26 -23.72 -13.36
CA GLN A 261 6.98 -23.65 -12.10
C GLN A 261 6.46 -24.74 -11.16
N SER A 262 7.23 -25.03 -10.11
CA SER A 262 6.75 -25.98 -9.09
C SER A 262 5.58 -25.41 -8.30
N ALA A 263 4.48 -26.13 -8.22
CA ALA A 263 3.32 -25.78 -7.39
C ALA A 263 3.67 -25.56 -5.90
N ARG A 264 4.82 -26.08 -5.45
CA ARG A 264 5.35 -25.89 -4.10
C ARG A 264 5.85 -24.45 -3.85
N THR A 265 6.31 -23.77 -4.88
CA THR A 265 6.87 -22.41 -4.79
C THR A 265 6.00 -21.37 -5.45
N GLN A 266 5.19 -21.77 -6.44
CA GLN A 266 4.26 -20.89 -7.17
C GLN A 266 2.85 -21.46 -7.04
N HIS A 267 2.08 -20.96 -6.08
CA HIS A 267 0.75 -21.49 -5.74
C HIS A 267 -0.36 -21.01 -6.65
N ILE A 268 -0.13 -19.92 -7.40
CA ILE A 268 -1.11 -19.30 -8.28
C ILE A 268 -0.60 -19.18 -9.71
N VAL A 269 -1.51 -19.20 -10.66
CA VAL A 269 -1.23 -19.02 -12.09
C VAL A 269 -2.20 -18.05 -12.72
N THR A 270 -1.83 -17.48 -13.87
CA THR A 270 -2.74 -16.68 -14.70
C THR A 270 -3.64 -17.63 -15.51
N VAL A 271 -4.95 -17.52 -15.32
CA VAL A 271 -5.97 -18.34 -16.01
C VAL A 271 -6.19 -17.85 -17.43
N ASN A 272 -6.37 -16.54 -17.63
CA ASN A 272 -6.51 -15.89 -18.93
C ASN A 272 -5.14 -15.49 -19.52
N ARG A 273 -4.22 -16.44 -19.58
CA ARG A 273 -2.82 -16.18 -19.88
C ARG A 273 -2.60 -15.53 -21.26
N LYS A 274 -3.24 -16.01 -22.30
CA LYS A 274 -3.07 -15.48 -23.68
C LYS A 274 -3.49 -14.02 -23.77
N GLU A 275 -4.60 -13.70 -23.16
CA GLU A 275 -5.13 -12.33 -23.09
C GLU A 275 -4.20 -11.44 -22.25
N THR A 276 -3.64 -11.97 -21.16
CA THR A 276 -2.68 -11.26 -20.30
C THR A 276 -1.36 -10.99 -21.04
N GLU A 277 -0.85 -11.95 -21.81
CA GLU A 277 0.34 -11.78 -22.65
C GLU A 277 0.11 -10.72 -23.73
N ALA A 278 -1.03 -10.74 -24.41
CA ALA A 278 -1.38 -9.72 -25.40
C ALA A 278 -1.54 -8.32 -24.76
N ALA A 279 -2.14 -8.22 -23.58
CA ALA A 279 -2.25 -6.97 -22.84
C ALA A 279 -0.89 -6.44 -22.40
N LEU A 280 0.02 -7.32 -22.00
CA LEU A 280 1.39 -6.96 -21.64
C LEU A 280 2.17 -6.43 -22.86
N GLU A 281 2.08 -7.11 -23.99
CA GLU A 281 2.67 -6.64 -25.27
C GLU A 281 2.13 -5.25 -25.66
N GLN A 282 0.82 -5.03 -25.53
CA GLN A 282 0.21 -3.73 -25.78
C GLN A 282 0.78 -2.66 -24.83
N ALA A 283 1.01 -2.99 -23.55
CA ALA A 283 1.60 -2.09 -22.57
C ALA A 283 3.08 -1.79 -22.88
N GLU A 284 3.86 -2.77 -23.33
CA GLU A 284 5.28 -2.61 -23.68
C GLU A 284 5.49 -1.80 -24.95
N TYR A 285 4.61 -1.92 -25.95
CA TYR A 285 4.70 -1.15 -27.20
C TYR A 285 4.53 0.36 -26.97
N GLN A 286 3.98 0.77 -25.82
CA GLN A 286 3.83 2.17 -25.46
C GLN A 286 4.87 2.65 -24.43
N LEU A 287 5.66 1.73 -23.87
CA LEU A 287 6.79 2.03 -22.98
C LEU A 287 8.05 2.32 -23.82
#